data_1b9ec35661da80b6f02b51b5b0f424de
#
_entry.id   1b9ec35661da80b6f02b51b5b0f424de
#
_cell.length_a   1.000
_cell.length_b   1.000
_cell.length_c   1.000
_cell.angle_alpha   90.00
_cell.angle_beta   90.00
_cell.angle_gamma   90.00
#
_symmetry.space_group_name_H-M   'P 1'
#
loop_
_entity.id
_entity.type
_entity.pdbx_description
1 polymer ?
#
loop_
_entity_poly.entity_id
_entity_poly.type
_entity_poly.pdbx_seq_one_letter_code
_entity_poly.pdbx_strand_id
1 'polypeptide(L)'
;MADNDLAFGRIVEALSHSPFWREMAIFAIEDDPQNGFDHVSGYRTTAYVASPYAKRRQVVSTQFNTTSLLRTLEQILGLPPMNQFDASAVPMWDAFTDTPDYASFVAVPNNIPLDQMNPAARALADPVARRDALASARMNFREVDKAPEDALNRILWRAMKGTREPYPEWAVTVGADGDDD
;
A
#
# COMPACT_ATOMS: atom_id res chain seq x y z
N MET A 1 4.85 0.09 -9.11
CA MET A 1 3.44 0.29 -8.69
C MET A 1 2.46 -0.11 -9.78
N ALA A 2 2.53 0.44 -11.00
CA ALA A 2 1.58 0.10 -12.08
C ALA A 2 1.56 -1.40 -12.45
N ASP A 3 2.69 -2.06 -12.39
CA ASP A 3 2.82 -3.49 -12.67
C ASP A 3 2.23 -4.35 -11.54
N ASN A 4 2.43 -3.96 -10.30
CA ASN A 4 1.84 -4.61 -9.14
C ASN A 4 0.30 -4.48 -9.14
N ASP A 5 -0.22 -3.28 -9.43
CA ASP A 5 -1.65 -3.03 -9.56
C ASP A 5 -2.29 -3.89 -10.67
N LEU A 6 -1.66 -3.93 -11.86
CA LEU A 6 -2.12 -4.78 -12.96
C LEU A 6 -2.05 -6.27 -12.61
N ALA A 7 -0.99 -6.72 -11.93
CA ALA A 7 -0.83 -8.11 -11.52
C ALA A 7 -1.94 -8.50 -10.55
N PHE A 8 -2.22 -7.67 -9.55
CA PHE A 8 -3.32 -7.89 -8.61
C PHE A 8 -4.67 -7.93 -9.32
N GLY A 9 -4.95 -6.98 -10.22
CA GLY A 9 -6.17 -6.99 -11.03
C GLY A 9 -6.36 -8.29 -11.83
N ARG A 10 -5.30 -8.80 -12.46
CA ARG A 10 -5.34 -10.07 -13.20
C ARG A 10 -5.58 -11.29 -12.31
N ILE A 11 -5.01 -11.30 -11.10
CA ILE A 11 -5.25 -12.37 -10.12
C ILE A 11 -6.72 -12.37 -9.71
N VAL A 12 -7.27 -11.20 -9.35
CA VAL A 12 -8.68 -11.07 -8.97
C VAL A 12 -9.61 -11.44 -10.15
N GLU A 13 -9.27 -11.03 -11.38
CA GLU A 13 -10.02 -11.44 -12.58
C GLU A 13 -10.04 -12.96 -12.71
N ALA A 14 -8.89 -13.61 -12.72
CA ALA A 14 -8.79 -15.07 -12.88
C ALA A 14 -9.55 -15.82 -11.78
N LEU A 15 -9.42 -15.41 -10.53
CA LEU A 15 -10.10 -16.03 -9.40
C LEU A 15 -11.60 -15.78 -9.41
N SER A 16 -12.06 -14.58 -9.81
CA SER A 16 -13.47 -14.25 -9.88
C SER A 16 -14.21 -14.98 -11.02
N HIS A 17 -13.51 -15.49 -12.02
CA HIS A 17 -14.05 -16.35 -13.07
C HIS A 17 -13.98 -17.83 -12.75
N SER A 18 -13.38 -18.21 -11.63
CA SER A 18 -13.25 -19.61 -11.21
C SER A 18 -14.55 -20.14 -10.59
N PRO A 19 -14.76 -21.47 -10.57
CA PRO A 19 -15.91 -22.06 -9.89
C PRO A 19 -15.92 -21.81 -8.37
N PHE A 20 -14.77 -21.46 -7.79
CA PHE A 20 -14.60 -21.20 -6.36
C PHE A 20 -15.06 -19.78 -5.95
N TRP A 21 -15.32 -18.89 -6.90
CA TRP A 21 -15.64 -17.49 -6.62
C TRP A 21 -16.79 -17.32 -5.62
N ARG A 22 -17.79 -18.21 -5.69
CA ARG A 22 -18.97 -18.14 -4.81
C ARG A 22 -18.67 -18.25 -3.33
N GLU A 23 -17.56 -18.86 -2.97
CA GLU A 23 -17.13 -19.14 -1.59
C GLU A 23 -15.76 -18.54 -1.29
N MET A 24 -15.37 -17.50 -2.05
CA MET A 24 -14.03 -16.93 -1.97
C MET A 24 -14.03 -15.53 -1.39
N ALA A 25 -13.02 -15.24 -0.57
CA ALA A 25 -12.63 -13.89 -0.21
C ALA A 25 -11.12 -13.74 -0.40
N ILE A 26 -10.72 -12.73 -1.15
CA ILE A 26 -9.33 -12.37 -1.44
C ILE A 26 -9.02 -11.15 -0.58
N PHE A 27 -7.99 -11.26 0.24
CA PHE A 27 -7.45 -10.16 1.02
C PHE A 27 -6.06 -9.83 0.51
N ALA A 28 -5.78 -8.57 0.30
CA ALA A 28 -4.45 -8.06 0.02
C ALA A 28 -4.18 -6.86 0.91
N ILE A 29 -3.03 -6.84 1.54
CA ILE A 29 -2.59 -5.76 2.41
C ILE A 29 -1.15 -5.42 2.07
N GLU A 30 -0.82 -4.15 2.12
CA GLU A 30 0.56 -3.69 2.07
C GLU A 30 1.24 -4.11 3.36
N ASP A 31 2.41 -4.72 3.24
CA ASP A 31 3.16 -5.21 4.37
C ASP A 31 3.78 -4.03 5.12
N ASP A 32 4.86 -3.48 4.58
CA ASP A 32 5.65 -2.45 5.23
C ASP A 32 5.87 -1.26 4.27
N PRO A 33 5.38 -0.05 4.61
CA PRO A 33 5.78 1.14 3.88
C PRO A 33 7.27 1.40 4.15
N GLN A 34 8.11 1.07 3.21
CA GLN A 34 9.55 0.99 3.36
C GLN A 34 10.20 2.26 3.92
N ASN A 35 9.53 3.40 3.83
CA ASN A 35 10.04 4.68 4.35
C ASN A 35 8.91 5.70 4.49
N GLY A 36 9.15 6.73 5.32
CA GLY A 36 8.21 7.81 5.55
C GLY A 36 7.49 7.72 6.89
N PHE A 37 6.54 8.62 7.10
CA PHE A 37 5.81 8.72 8.37
C PHE A 37 5.05 7.46 8.74
N ASP A 38 4.45 6.80 7.76
CA ASP A 38 3.66 5.60 8.00
C ASP A 38 4.53 4.40 8.39
N HIS A 39 5.82 4.41 8.01
CA HIS A 39 6.80 3.43 8.49
C HIS A 39 7.06 3.55 10.00
N VAL A 40 7.24 4.77 10.49
CA VAL A 40 7.51 5.03 11.92
C VAL A 40 6.25 4.89 12.77
N SER A 41 5.12 5.41 12.31
CA SER A 41 3.90 5.52 13.09
C SER A 41 2.86 4.43 12.81
N GLY A 42 2.93 3.77 11.65
CA GLY A 42 2.03 2.70 11.26
C GLY A 42 0.55 3.10 11.22
N TYR A 43 0.24 4.39 11.00
CA TYR A 43 -1.13 4.88 11.09
C TYR A 43 -2.02 4.40 9.96
N ARG A 44 -1.48 4.14 8.79
CA ARG A 44 -2.24 3.78 7.60
C ARG A 44 -1.45 2.85 6.70
N THR A 45 -2.16 1.91 6.15
CA THR A 45 -1.69 1.12 5.01
C THR A 45 -2.85 0.86 4.06
N THR A 46 -2.57 0.41 2.86
CA THR A 46 -3.60 0.03 1.89
C THR A 46 -3.99 -1.42 2.08
N ALA A 47 -5.30 -1.68 2.06
CA ALA A 47 -5.83 -3.04 2.07
C ALA A 47 -6.97 -3.17 1.06
N TYR A 48 -7.09 -4.33 0.45
CA TYR A 48 -8.12 -4.65 -0.51
C TYR A 48 -8.83 -5.94 -0.11
N VAL A 49 -10.15 -5.93 -0.27
CA VAL A 49 -10.98 -7.13 -0.10
C VAL A 49 -11.79 -7.32 -1.38
N ALA A 50 -11.62 -8.46 -2.04
CA ALA A 50 -12.43 -8.85 -3.18
C ALA A 50 -13.18 -10.14 -2.87
N SER A 51 -14.50 -10.09 -2.89
CA SER A 51 -15.40 -11.19 -2.60
C SER A 51 -16.79 -10.90 -3.19
N PRO A 52 -17.61 -11.91 -3.50
CA PRO A 52 -19.03 -11.69 -3.75
C PRO A 52 -19.74 -11.00 -2.58
N TYR A 53 -19.27 -11.23 -1.37
CA TYR A 53 -19.86 -10.73 -0.14
C TYR A 53 -19.27 -9.40 0.32
N ALA A 54 -18.25 -8.85 -0.35
CA ALA A 54 -17.71 -7.53 -0.02
C ALA A 54 -18.68 -6.44 -0.45
N LYS A 55 -18.95 -5.47 0.42
CA LYS A 55 -19.77 -4.29 0.10
C LYS A 55 -19.09 -3.48 -1.00
N ARG A 56 -19.82 -3.19 -2.06
CA ARG A 56 -19.34 -2.40 -3.19
C ARG A 56 -19.95 -1.00 -3.16
N ARG A 57 -19.18 0.02 -3.58
CA ARG A 57 -19.63 1.42 -3.69
C ARG A 57 -20.18 2.00 -2.38
N GLN A 58 -19.63 1.56 -1.26
CA GLN A 58 -20.00 2.05 0.06
C GLN A 58 -18.75 2.49 0.82
N VAL A 59 -18.92 3.39 1.75
CA VAL A 59 -17.88 3.82 2.69
C VAL A 59 -18.14 3.14 4.03
N VAL A 60 -17.13 2.48 4.56
CA VAL A 60 -17.13 1.90 5.90
C VAL A 60 -16.16 2.73 6.74
N SER A 61 -16.66 3.33 7.82
CA SER A 61 -15.88 4.23 8.69
C SER A 61 -15.32 3.55 9.94
N THR A 62 -15.54 2.25 10.07
CA THR A 62 -14.95 1.46 11.17
C THR A 62 -13.43 1.38 10.96
N GLN A 63 -12.68 1.68 12.01
CA GLN A 63 -11.23 1.54 11.98
C GLN A 63 -10.84 0.06 12.03
N PHE A 64 -10.08 -0.37 11.06
CA PHE A 64 -9.48 -1.70 11.01
C PHE A 64 -7.96 -1.60 11.01
N ASN A 65 -7.30 -2.64 11.45
CA ASN A 65 -5.86 -2.80 11.40
C ASN A 65 -5.49 -4.19 10.86
N THR A 66 -4.22 -4.50 10.77
CA THR A 66 -3.73 -5.80 10.27
C THR A 66 -4.29 -6.98 11.08
N THR A 67 -4.41 -6.83 12.41
CA THR A 67 -4.99 -7.88 13.25
C THR A 67 -6.50 -8.03 13.04
N SER A 68 -7.22 -6.97 12.64
CA SER A 68 -8.63 -7.06 12.21
C SER A 68 -8.79 -7.94 10.97
N LEU A 69 -7.87 -7.80 10.01
CA LEU A 69 -7.85 -8.64 8.81
C LEU A 69 -7.57 -10.09 9.17
N LEU A 70 -6.54 -10.36 9.98
CA LEU A 70 -6.22 -11.72 10.46
C LEU A 70 -7.41 -12.34 11.20
N ARG A 71 -8.03 -11.59 12.13
CA ARG A 71 -9.20 -12.05 12.86
C ARG A 71 -10.37 -12.40 11.95
N THR A 72 -10.56 -11.64 10.90
CA THR A 72 -11.58 -11.91 9.89
C THR A 72 -11.31 -13.21 9.15
N LEU A 73 -10.07 -13.43 8.73
CA LEU A 73 -9.64 -14.68 8.07
C LEU A 73 -9.85 -15.89 9.00
N GLU A 74 -9.44 -15.79 10.27
CA GLU A 74 -9.63 -16.84 11.26
C GLU A 74 -11.09 -17.23 11.42
N GLN A 75 -11.97 -16.23 11.51
CA GLN A 75 -13.40 -16.49 11.67
C GLN A 75 -14.04 -17.08 10.41
N ILE A 76 -13.64 -16.64 9.20
CA ILE A 76 -14.10 -17.24 7.95
C ILE A 76 -13.68 -18.71 7.86
N LEU A 77 -12.45 -19.02 8.29
CA LEU A 77 -11.89 -20.38 8.22
C LEU A 77 -12.22 -21.25 9.45
N GLY A 78 -12.88 -20.69 10.45
CA GLY A 78 -13.16 -21.42 11.72
C GLY A 78 -11.92 -21.71 12.55
N LEU A 79 -10.86 -20.88 12.40
CA LEU A 79 -9.62 -21.04 13.13
C LEU A 79 -9.67 -20.29 14.48
N PRO A 80 -9.01 -20.83 15.52
CA PRO A 80 -8.82 -20.08 16.76
C PRO A 80 -7.84 -18.93 16.55
N PRO A 81 -7.91 -17.86 17.37
CA PRO A 81 -6.92 -16.80 17.34
C PRO A 81 -5.53 -17.32 17.73
N MET A 82 -4.50 -16.75 17.13
CA MET A 82 -3.10 -17.11 17.41
C MET A 82 -2.62 -16.57 18.75
N ASN A 83 -3.12 -15.41 19.16
CA ASN A 83 -2.75 -14.76 20.40
C ASN A 83 -3.83 -13.73 20.84
N GLN A 84 -3.53 -12.98 21.91
CA GLN A 84 -4.49 -12.00 22.44
C GLN A 84 -4.72 -10.77 21.54
N PHE A 85 -3.80 -10.44 20.66
CA PHE A 85 -3.94 -9.25 19.80
C PHE A 85 -4.99 -9.48 18.71
N ASP A 86 -4.92 -10.60 18.01
CA ASP A 86 -5.95 -10.97 17.03
C ASP A 86 -7.24 -11.39 17.69
N ALA A 87 -7.19 -12.07 18.86
CA ALA A 87 -8.40 -12.42 19.63
C ALA A 87 -9.24 -11.19 20.03
N SER A 88 -8.59 -10.07 20.34
CA SER A 88 -9.25 -8.81 20.74
C SER A 88 -9.55 -7.87 19.57
N ALA A 89 -9.05 -8.16 18.39
CA ALA A 89 -9.23 -7.29 17.22
C ALA A 89 -10.69 -7.29 16.74
N VAL A 90 -11.15 -6.13 16.27
CA VAL A 90 -12.47 -5.98 15.66
C VAL A 90 -12.46 -6.60 14.27
N PRO A 91 -13.23 -7.66 14.00
CA PRO A 91 -13.32 -8.25 12.66
C PRO A 91 -13.94 -7.28 11.65
N MET A 92 -13.63 -7.47 10.37
CA MET A 92 -14.06 -6.57 9.29
C MET A 92 -15.49 -6.82 8.81
N TRP A 93 -16.41 -7.22 9.69
CA TRP A 93 -17.78 -7.57 9.29
C TRP A 93 -18.53 -6.43 8.62
N ASP A 94 -18.26 -5.19 9.01
CA ASP A 94 -18.87 -4.02 8.38
C ASP A 94 -18.50 -3.86 6.90
N ALA A 95 -17.44 -4.51 6.45
CA ALA A 95 -17.04 -4.52 5.05
C ALA A 95 -17.78 -5.57 4.21
N PHE A 96 -18.58 -6.43 4.85
CA PHE A 96 -19.30 -7.54 4.20
C PHE A 96 -20.80 -7.35 4.22
N THR A 97 -21.49 -8.11 3.39
CA THR A 97 -22.94 -8.16 3.27
C THR A 97 -23.39 -9.62 3.15
N ASP A 98 -24.61 -9.90 3.56
CA ASP A 98 -25.29 -11.19 3.38
C ASP A 98 -25.96 -11.35 2.01
N THR A 99 -25.97 -10.29 1.21
CA THR A 99 -26.52 -10.27 -0.16
C THR A 99 -25.36 -10.25 -1.17
N PRO A 100 -24.92 -11.41 -1.67
CA PRO A 100 -23.75 -11.50 -2.52
C PRO A 100 -23.98 -10.96 -3.93
N ASP A 101 -22.96 -10.33 -4.48
CA ASP A 101 -22.87 -10.00 -5.90
C ASP A 101 -21.81 -10.90 -6.57
N TYR A 102 -22.28 -11.89 -7.30
CA TYR A 102 -21.42 -12.87 -7.97
C TYR A 102 -20.81 -12.40 -9.29
N ALA A 103 -21.02 -11.15 -9.70
CA ALA A 103 -20.37 -10.60 -10.87
C ALA A 103 -18.86 -10.71 -10.76
N SER A 104 -18.22 -11.28 -11.78
CA SER A 104 -16.77 -11.36 -11.86
C SER A 104 -16.15 -9.99 -12.13
N PHE A 105 -14.88 -9.87 -11.78
CA PHE A 105 -14.07 -8.69 -12.10
C PHE A 105 -13.41 -8.84 -13.48
N VAL A 106 -13.15 -7.71 -14.11
CA VAL A 106 -12.32 -7.62 -15.31
C VAL A 106 -11.17 -6.67 -15.00
N ALA A 107 -9.94 -7.12 -15.22
CA ALA A 107 -8.77 -6.30 -15.00
C ALA A 107 -8.76 -5.10 -15.95
N VAL A 108 -8.57 -3.91 -15.41
CA VAL A 108 -8.41 -2.69 -16.19
C VAL A 108 -6.97 -2.65 -16.71
N PRO A 109 -6.75 -2.33 -18.01
CA PRO A 109 -5.41 -2.14 -18.54
C PRO A 109 -4.65 -1.05 -17.78
N ASN A 110 -3.34 -1.23 -17.66
CA ASN A 110 -2.47 -0.25 -17.03
C ASN A 110 -2.44 1.08 -17.81
N ASN A 111 -2.54 2.19 -17.09
CA ASN A 111 -2.45 3.55 -17.67
C ASN A 111 -1.01 4.01 -17.87
N ILE A 112 -0.07 3.41 -17.14
CA ILE A 112 1.35 3.73 -17.18
C ILE A 112 2.05 2.54 -17.86
N PRO A 113 2.86 2.77 -18.92
CA PRO A 113 3.65 1.70 -19.53
C PRO A 113 4.51 0.97 -18.49
N LEU A 114 4.49 -0.36 -18.49
CA LEU A 114 5.20 -1.17 -17.48
C LEU A 114 6.73 -1.10 -17.64
N ASP A 115 7.19 -0.75 -18.83
CA ASP A 115 8.59 -0.54 -19.18
C ASP A 115 9.04 0.93 -19.06
N GLN A 116 8.15 1.80 -18.56
CA GLN A 116 8.50 3.21 -18.38
C GLN A 116 9.57 3.34 -17.30
N MET A 117 10.70 3.90 -17.72
CA MET A 117 11.82 4.20 -16.84
C MET A 117 11.83 5.67 -16.46
N ASN A 118 12.39 5.97 -15.29
CA ASN A 118 12.66 7.35 -14.90
C ASN A 118 13.59 8.00 -15.92
N PRO A 119 13.37 9.27 -16.30
CA PRO A 119 14.27 9.97 -17.19
C PRO A 119 15.66 10.08 -16.56
N ALA A 120 16.70 9.98 -17.40
CA ALA A 120 18.05 10.21 -16.92
C ALA A 120 18.16 11.62 -16.29
N ALA A 121 18.87 11.75 -15.18
CA ALA A 121 18.96 13.03 -14.44
C ALA A 121 19.38 14.19 -15.34
N ARG A 122 20.28 13.95 -16.33
CA ARG A 122 20.70 14.96 -17.31
C ARG A 122 19.58 15.47 -18.24
N ALA A 123 18.52 14.70 -18.41
CA ALA A 123 17.36 15.07 -19.25
C ALA A 123 16.34 15.94 -18.50
N LEU A 124 16.47 16.06 -17.18
CA LEU A 124 15.59 16.91 -16.38
C LEU A 124 15.99 18.38 -16.54
N ALA A 125 15.03 19.21 -16.97
CA ALA A 125 15.23 20.63 -17.17
C ALA A 125 15.41 21.40 -15.86
N ASP A 126 14.63 21.03 -14.82
CA ASP A 126 14.70 21.68 -13.51
C ASP A 126 15.98 21.26 -12.76
N PRO A 127 16.83 22.21 -12.35
CA PRO A 127 18.07 21.92 -11.62
C PRO A 127 17.83 21.22 -10.27
N VAL A 128 16.71 21.53 -9.59
CA VAL A 128 16.34 20.93 -8.31
C VAL A 128 15.95 19.47 -8.55
N ALA A 129 15.07 19.20 -9.50
CA ALA A 129 14.69 17.83 -9.87
C ALA A 129 15.91 16.99 -10.30
N ARG A 130 16.84 17.61 -11.04
CA ARG A 130 18.10 16.96 -11.44
C ARG A 130 18.97 16.60 -10.25
N ARG A 131 19.16 17.52 -9.31
CA ARG A 131 19.90 17.28 -8.07
C ARG A 131 19.24 16.15 -7.26
N ASP A 132 17.93 16.18 -7.11
CA ASP A 132 17.17 15.20 -6.37
C ASP A 132 17.26 13.81 -7.00
N ALA A 133 17.17 13.71 -8.33
CA ALA A 133 17.37 12.46 -9.06
C ALA A 133 18.78 11.87 -8.85
N LEU A 134 19.82 12.73 -8.83
CA LEU A 134 21.18 12.30 -8.55
C LEU A 134 21.38 11.89 -7.08
N ALA A 135 20.72 12.56 -6.17
CA ALA A 135 20.77 12.23 -4.75
C ALA A 135 20.08 10.89 -4.47
N SER A 136 18.85 10.69 -4.99
CA SER A 136 18.12 9.43 -4.79
C SER A 136 18.86 8.23 -5.42
N ALA A 137 19.51 8.40 -6.57
CA ALA A 137 20.29 7.35 -7.21
C ALA A 137 21.51 6.87 -6.39
N ARG A 138 21.91 7.63 -5.37
CA ARG A 138 23.04 7.29 -4.47
C ARG A 138 22.57 6.68 -3.15
N MET A 139 21.28 6.70 -2.88
CA MET A 139 20.72 6.11 -1.66
C MET A 139 20.78 4.59 -1.70
N ASN A 140 20.89 3.96 -0.54
CA ASN A 140 20.84 2.51 -0.43
C ASN A 140 19.38 2.03 -0.37
N PHE A 141 18.86 1.55 -1.51
CA PHE A 141 17.56 0.89 -1.61
C PHE A 141 17.67 -0.64 -1.71
N ARG A 142 18.86 -1.19 -1.48
CA ARG A 142 19.08 -2.66 -1.51
C ARG A 142 18.75 -3.32 -0.19
N GLU A 143 18.83 -2.55 0.87
CA GLU A 143 18.55 -2.97 2.23
C GLU A 143 17.39 -2.14 2.77
N VAL A 144 16.56 -2.74 3.60
CA VAL A 144 15.44 -2.07 4.28
C VAL A 144 16.00 -0.98 5.20
N ASP A 145 15.33 0.16 5.25
CA ASP A 145 15.59 1.30 6.16
C ASP A 145 17.00 1.93 6.07
N LYS A 146 17.73 1.70 4.96
CA LYS A 146 19.06 2.31 4.75
C LYS A 146 19.05 3.58 3.90
N ALA A 147 17.91 3.97 3.35
CA ALA A 147 17.78 5.28 2.70
C ALA A 147 17.52 6.36 3.75
N PRO A 148 18.27 7.51 3.74
CA PRO A 148 18.04 8.60 4.70
C PRO A 148 16.61 9.15 4.57
N GLU A 149 15.79 8.95 5.59
CA GLU A 149 14.34 9.17 5.56
C GLU A 149 13.98 10.62 5.22
N ASP A 150 14.48 11.62 5.94
CA ASP A 150 14.16 13.03 5.69
C ASP A 150 14.57 13.47 4.27
N ALA A 151 15.75 13.05 3.82
CA ALA A 151 16.22 13.35 2.49
C ALA A 151 15.34 12.74 1.41
N LEU A 152 14.95 11.47 1.57
CA LEU A 152 14.04 10.77 0.65
C LEU A 152 12.66 11.42 0.64
N ASN A 153 12.09 11.71 1.80
CA ASN A 153 10.77 12.33 1.91
C ASN A 153 10.73 13.72 1.24
N ARG A 154 11.79 14.52 1.36
CA ARG A 154 11.90 15.81 0.66
C ARG A 154 11.98 15.64 -0.85
N ILE A 155 12.67 14.62 -1.33
CA ILE A 155 12.76 14.30 -2.77
C ILE A 155 11.39 13.87 -3.28
N LEU A 156 10.71 12.97 -2.58
CA LEU A 156 9.36 12.49 -2.93
C LEU A 156 8.35 13.63 -2.92
N TRP A 157 8.40 14.50 -1.91
CA TRP A 157 7.54 15.68 -1.85
C TRP A 157 7.68 16.54 -3.09
N ARG A 158 8.91 16.91 -3.45
CA ARG A 158 9.16 17.74 -4.63
C ARG A 158 8.80 17.04 -5.95
N ALA A 159 8.97 15.73 -6.01
CA ALA A 159 8.56 14.95 -7.18
C ALA A 159 7.05 14.96 -7.37
N MET A 160 6.27 14.92 -6.29
CA MET A 160 4.80 14.83 -6.33
C MET A 160 4.11 16.19 -6.32
N LYS A 161 4.63 17.15 -5.58
CA LYS A 161 4.02 18.49 -5.40
C LYS A 161 4.65 19.56 -6.27
N GLY A 162 5.83 19.29 -6.82
CA GLY A 162 6.62 20.24 -7.58
C GLY A 162 7.76 20.84 -6.76
N THR A 163 8.84 21.21 -7.46
CA THR A 163 10.10 21.67 -6.83
C THR A 163 9.99 23.02 -6.12
N ARG A 164 8.88 23.76 -6.32
CA ARG A 164 8.62 25.05 -5.70
C ARG A 164 7.76 24.94 -4.44
N GLU A 165 7.12 23.80 -4.21
CA GLU A 165 6.26 23.61 -3.04
C GLU A 165 7.13 23.38 -1.80
N PRO A 166 6.99 24.19 -0.73
CA PRO A 166 7.79 24.04 0.46
C PRO A 166 7.48 22.71 1.16
N TYR A 167 8.53 22.05 1.66
CA TYR A 167 8.35 20.87 2.48
C TYR A 167 7.74 21.27 3.83
N PRO A 168 6.66 20.61 4.30
CA PRO A 168 5.97 21.01 5.51
C PRO A 168 6.86 20.90 6.75
N GLU A 169 6.85 21.91 7.62
CA GLU A 169 7.64 21.92 8.86
C GLU A 169 7.28 20.74 9.78
N TRP A 170 6.00 20.37 9.83
CA TRP A 170 5.52 19.23 10.63
C TRP A 170 6.02 17.87 10.13
N ALA A 171 6.51 17.80 8.90
CA ALA A 171 7.02 16.58 8.27
C ALA A 171 8.55 16.45 8.41
N VAL A 172 9.20 17.40 9.08
CA VAL A 172 10.64 17.33 9.31
C VAL A 172 10.92 16.33 10.42
N THR A 173 11.58 15.22 10.08
CA THR A 173 12.07 14.26 11.06
C THR A 173 13.35 14.78 11.70
N VAL A 174 13.27 15.10 12.98
CA VAL A 174 14.44 15.52 13.77
C VAL A 174 15.05 14.25 14.40
N GLY A 175 16.20 13.82 13.88
CA GLY A 175 17.07 12.88 14.58
C GLY A 175 16.85 11.39 14.33
N ALA A 176 16.34 10.97 13.17
CA ALA A 176 16.31 9.55 12.80
C ALA A 176 17.61 9.03 12.13
N ASP A 177 18.62 9.89 11.99
CA ASP A 177 19.92 9.51 11.38
C ASP A 177 20.98 9.09 12.42
N GLY A 178 20.55 8.73 13.63
CA GLY A 178 21.43 8.41 14.75
C GLY A 178 21.12 7.09 15.42
N ASP A 179 22.02 6.14 15.23
CA ASP A 179 22.38 5.06 16.15
C ASP A 179 21.34 3.98 16.44
N ASP A 180 21.29 2.98 15.58
CA ASP A 180 21.14 1.62 16.04
C ASP A 180 22.46 0.86 15.71
N ASP A 181 23.40 0.86 16.67
CA ASP A 181 24.51 -0.08 16.78
C ASP A 181 24.01 -1.44 17.29
#